data_208de7c43140ef5d903e5cca2c42d003
#
_entry.id   208de7c43140ef5d903e5cca2c42d003
#
_cell.length_a   1.000
_cell.length_b   1.000
_cell.length_c   1.000
_cell.angle_alpha   90.00
_cell.angle_beta   90.00
_cell.angle_gamma   90.00
#
_symmetry.space_group_name_H-M   'P 1'
#
loop_
_entity.id
_entity.type
_entity.pdbx_description
1 polymer ?
#
loop_
_entity_poly.entity_id
_entity_poly.type
_entity_poly.pdbx_seq_one_letter_code
_entity_poly.pdbx_strand_id
1 'polypeptide(L)'
;ASRPLYLILDDNFYYQSMRYEVYQLARKYSLSFCQLFLDCPLECCLQRNRLRSHPLPDQTIYLMARKIEMPDLKKNAWEQNSLILKSSDCTSEDKYAPGLVSGFFTNEQIISLLATALENPVKQNEENTEQK
;
A
#
# COMPACT_ATOMS: atom_id res chain seq x y z
N ALA A 1 28.87 -1.77 -7.22
CA ALA A 1 27.44 -1.84 -7.22
C ALA A 1 26.83 -0.91 -6.20
N SER A 2 25.84 -0.23 -6.62
CA SER A 2 25.21 0.73 -5.76
C SER A 2 24.18 0.05 -4.90
N ARG A 3 23.81 0.74 -3.84
CA ARG A 3 22.75 0.28 -2.98
C ARG A 3 21.41 0.57 -3.62
N PRO A 4 20.43 -0.29 -3.38
CA PRO A 4 19.10 0.02 -3.88
C PRO A 4 18.58 1.32 -3.25
N LEU A 5 17.85 2.08 -4.04
CA LEU A 5 17.22 3.29 -3.58
C LEU A 5 15.72 3.05 -3.60
N TYR A 6 15.07 3.34 -2.49
CA TYR A 6 13.64 3.16 -2.39
C TYR A 6 12.95 4.51 -2.31
N LEU A 7 11.96 4.69 -3.14
CA LEU A 7 11.10 5.86 -3.07
C LEU A 7 9.78 5.40 -2.47
N ILE A 8 9.45 5.96 -1.33
CA ILE A 8 8.22 5.58 -0.63
C ILE A 8 7.20 6.68 -0.83
N LEU A 9 6.09 6.32 -1.44
CA LEU A 9 4.97 7.23 -1.64
C LEU A 9 3.88 6.87 -0.65
N ASP A 10 3.72 7.71 0.35
CA ASP A 10 2.77 7.46 1.43
C ASP A 10 1.57 8.35 1.22
N ASP A 11 0.47 7.76 0.80
CA ASP A 11 -0.75 8.49 0.54
C ASP A 11 -1.90 7.51 0.61
N ASN A 12 -3.09 8.01 0.50
CA ASN A 12 -4.27 7.16 0.60
C ASN A 12 -4.48 6.29 -0.63
N PHE A 13 -4.23 6.82 -1.81
CA PHE A 13 -4.39 6.07 -3.06
C PHE A 13 -5.70 5.30 -3.10
N TYR A 14 -6.79 6.00 -2.88
CA TYR A 14 -8.12 5.37 -2.78
C TYR A 14 -8.47 4.53 -3.99
N TYR A 15 -8.19 5.02 -5.17
CA TYR A 15 -8.66 4.39 -6.38
C TYR A 15 -7.56 3.61 -7.06
N GLN A 16 -7.97 2.54 -7.68
CA GLN A 16 -7.05 1.73 -8.46
C GLN A 16 -6.33 2.58 -9.50
N SER A 17 -7.04 3.54 -10.11
CA SER A 17 -6.44 4.39 -11.13
C SER A 17 -5.28 5.22 -10.57
N MET A 18 -5.37 5.64 -9.32
CA MET A 18 -4.28 6.39 -8.70
C MET A 18 -3.04 5.55 -8.57
N ARG A 19 -3.22 4.31 -8.15
CA ARG A 19 -2.10 3.39 -8.01
C ARG A 19 -1.54 3.01 -9.36
N TYR A 20 -2.41 2.88 -10.35
CA TYR A 20 -1.98 2.53 -11.70
C TYR A 20 -1.11 3.62 -12.29
N GLU A 21 -1.38 4.87 -11.98
CA GLU A 21 -0.54 5.96 -12.46
C GLU A 21 0.88 5.84 -11.93
N VAL A 22 1.03 5.47 -10.67
CA VAL A 22 2.35 5.27 -10.11
C VAL A 22 3.05 4.10 -10.79
N TYR A 23 2.30 3.02 -11.01
CA TYR A 23 2.84 1.88 -11.73
C TYR A 23 3.31 2.27 -13.13
N GLN A 24 2.54 3.10 -13.82
CA GLN A 24 2.93 3.53 -15.15
C GLN A 24 4.22 4.35 -15.14
N LEU A 25 4.42 5.13 -14.10
CA LEU A 25 5.68 5.85 -13.96
C LEU A 25 6.85 4.89 -13.78
N ALA A 26 6.66 3.88 -12.93
CA ALA A 26 7.69 2.89 -12.74
C ALA A 26 8.00 2.19 -14.05
N ARG A 27 6.98 1.89 -14.81
CA ARG A 27 7.12 1.24 -16.10
C ARG A 27 7.87 2.12 -17.09
N LYS A 28 7.54 3.40 -17.10
CA LYS A 28 8.15 4.33 -18.02
C LYS A 28 9.67 4.40 -17.82
N TYR A 29 10.11 4.32 -16.58
CA TYR A 29 11.51 4.45 -16.26
C TYR A 29 12.16 3.11 -15.93
N SER A 30 11.49 2.01 -16.18
CA SER A 30 11.99 0.66 -15.95
C SER A 30 12.41 0.44 -14.50
N LEU A 31 11.62 0.98 -13.60
CA LEU A 31 11.87 0.84 -12.17
C LEU A 31 11.05 -0.31 -11.61
N SER A 32 11.41 -0.75 -10.43
CA SER A 32 10.62 -1.75 -9.72
C SER A 32 9.44 -1.10 -9.05
N PHE A 33 8.37 -1.88 -8.89
CA PHE A 33 7.14 -1.39 -8.29
C PHE A 33 6.58 -2.42 -7.33
N CYS A 34 6.19 -1.98 -6.16
CA CYS A 34 5.44 -2.84 -5.26
C CYS A 34 4.53 -1.98 -4.42
N GLN A 35 3.55 -2.61 -3.83
CA GLN A 35 2.54 -1.93 -3.03
C GLN A 35 2.44 -2.56 -1.67
N LEU A 36 2.24 -1.72 -0.68
CA LEU A 36 1.95 -2.17 0.67
C LEU A 36 0.62 -1.55 1.04
N PHE A 37 -0.38 -2.38 1.22
CA PHE A 37 -1.72 -1.92 1.54
C PHE A 37 -2.05 -2.28 2.99
N LEU A 38 -2.35 -1.26 3.78
CA LEU A 38 -2.69 -1.46 5.19
C LEU A 38 -4.20 -1.47 5.30
N ASP A 39 -4.74 -2.65 5.54
CA ASP A 39 -6.18 -2.85 5.62
C ASP A 39 -6.60 -2.85 7.08
N CYS A 40 -7.30 -1.82 7.49
CA CYS A 40 -7.71 -1.65 8.87
C CYS A 40 -9.23 -1.59 8.92
N PRO A 41 -9.87 -2.37 9.80
CA PRO A 41 -11.33 -2.29 9.92
C PRO A 41 -11.77 -0.88 10.25
N LEU A 42 -12.95 -0.54 9.78
CA LEU A 42 -13.48 0.81 9.94
C LEU A 42 -13.52 1.22 11.41
N GLU A 43 -13.90 0.32 12.28
CA GLU A 43 -13.98 0.63 13.69
C GLU A 43 -12.61 0.99 14.26
N CYS A 44 -11.58 0.27 13.82
CA CYS A 44 -10.23 0.59 14.26
C CYS A 44 -9.80 1.95 13.75
N CYS A 45 -10.15 2.26 12.54
CA CYS A 45 -9.84 3.57 11.97
C CYS A 45 -10.49 4.67 12.77
N LEU A 46 -11.74 4.48 13.15
CA LEU A 46 -12.46 5.47 13.94
C LEU A 46 -11.81 5.65 15.31
N GLN A 47 -11.47 4.55 15.97
CA GLN A 47 -10.84 4.63 17.27
C GLN A 47 -9.51 5.33 17.22
N ARG A 48 -8.70 4.98 16.26
CA ARG A 48 -7.37 5.61 16.12
C ARG A 48 -7.48 7.07 15.78
N ASN A 49 -8.48 7.41 14.97
CA ASN A 49 -8.71 8.81 14.63
C ASN A 49 -9.02 9.63 15.86
N ARG A 50 -9.81 9.08 16.77
CA ARG A 50 -10.18 9.80 18.00
C ARG A 50 -9.02 10.04 18.93
N LEU A 51 -7.96 9.24 18.78
CA LEU A 51 -6.76 9.41 19.60
C LEU A 51 -5.79 10.43 19.04
N ARG A 52 -6.07 10.95 17.86
CA ARG A 52 -5.18 11.93 17.25
C ARG A 52 -5.36 13.29 17.93
N SER A 53 -4.32 14.10 17.88
CA SER A 53 -4.39 15.42 18.46
C SER A 53 -5.40 16.30 17.71
N HIS A 54 -5.54 16.06 16.42
CA HIS A 54 -6.51 16.81 15.60
C HIS A 54 -7.33 15.80 14.80
N PRO A 55 -8.30 15.17 15.44
CA PRO A 55 -9.07 14.15 14.75
C PRO A 55 -9.95 14.74 13.66
N LEU A 56 -10.15 13.93 12.63
CA LEU A 56 -11.11 14.28 11.58
C LEU A 56 -12.51 13.92 12.05
N PRO A 57 -13.53 14.53 11.46
CA PRO A 57 -14.91 14.10 11.76
C PRO A 57 -15.12 12.65 11.33
N ASP A 58 -15.95 11.94 12.10
CA ASP A 58 -16.24 10.55 11.77
C ASP A 58 -16.79 10.41 10.36
N GLN A 59 -17.58 11.38 9.93
CA GLN A 59 -18.15 11.35 8.59
C GLN A 59 -17.07 11.29 7.52
N THR A 60 -15.98 11.99 7.75
CA THR A 60 -14.85 11.96 6.82
C THR A 60 -14.26 10.58 6.72
N ILE A 61 -14.12 9.90 7.87
CA ILE A 61 -13.57 8.55 7.88
C ILE A 61 -14.49 7.59 7.12
N TYR A 62 -15.80 7.73 7.31
CA TYR A 62 -16.75 6.90 6.57
C TYR A 62 -16.62 7.10 5.07
N LEU A 63 -16.51 8.35 4.65
CA LEU A 63 -16.38 8.65 3.23
C LEU A 63 -15.09 8.07 2.65
N MET A 64 -14.02 8.16 3.40
CA MET A 64 -12.74 7.60 2.95
C MET A 64 -12.84 6.08 2.81
N ALA A 65 -13.49 5.44 3.76
CA ALA A 65 -13.64 3.99 3.70
C ALA A 65 -14.43 3.54 2.48
N ARG A 66 -15.40 4.34 2.07
CA ARG A 66 -16.20 3.99 0.89
C ARG A 66 -15.43 4.14 -0.40
N LYS A 67 -14.47 5.03 -0.43
CA LYS A 67 -13.75 5.32 -1.66
C LYS A 67 -12.66 4.31 -1.98
N ILE A 68 -12.17 3.62 -0.96
CA ILE A 68 -11.02 2.76 -1.17
C ILE A 68 -11.37 1.56 -2.02
N GLU A 69 -10.59 1.36 -3.07
CA GLU A 69 -10.68 0.18 -3.90
C GLU A 69 -9.51 -0.73 -3.55
N MET A 70 -9.85 -1.93 -3.10
CA MET A 70 -8.83 -2.87 -2.68
C MET A 70 -7.98 -3.35 -3.84
N PRO A 71 -6.69 -3.58 -3.62
CA PRO A 71 -5.88 -4.21 -4.66
C PRO A 71 -6.43 -5.57 -5.01
N ASP A 72 -6.44 -5.88 -6.29
CA ASP A 72 -6.92 -7.16 -6.78
C ASP A 72 -5.79 -7.83 -7.54
N LEU A 73 -5.11 -8.71 -6.85
CA LEU A 73 -3.91 -9.33 -7.38
C LEU A 73 -4.21 -10.32 -8.49
N LYS A 74 -5.42 -10.85 -8.51
CA LYS A 74 -5.79 -11.81 -9.53
C LYS A 74 -6.24 -11.13 -10.81
N LYS A 75 -6.98 -10.05 -10.65
CA LYS A 75 -7.52 -9.36 -11.81
C LYS A 75 -6.48 -8.47 -12.47
N ASN A 76 -5.66 -7.84 -11.66
CA ASN A 76 -4.70 -6.88 -12.15
C ASN A 76 -3.29 -7.41 -12.00
N ALA A 77 -2.71 -7.85 -13.10
CA ALA A 77 -1.35 -8.39 -13.06
C ALA A 77 -0.35 -7.38 -12.52
N TRP A 78 -0.58 -6.10 -12.78
CA TRP A 78 0.34 -5.07 -12.31
C TRP A 78 0.29 -4.89 -10.80
N GLU A 79 -0.73 -5.42 -10.13
CA GLU A 79 -0.82 -5.36 -8.68
C GLU A 79 -0.32 -6.63 -8.00
N GLN A 80 0.25 -7.56 -8.74
CA GLN A 80 0.66 -8.82 -8.15
C GLN A 80 1.73 -8.67 -7.09
N ASN A 81 2.60 -7.68 -7.23
CA ASN A 81 3.64 -7.46 -6.24
C ASN A 81 3.12 -6.54 -5.14
N SER A 82 2.15 -7.02 -4.42
CA SER A 82 1.48 -6.28 -3.36
C SER A 82 1.40 -7.12 -2.11
N LEU A 83 1.50 -6.45 -0.98
CA LEU A 83 1.32 -7.08 0.32
C LEU A 83 0.17 -6.38 1.00
N ILE A 84 -0.85 -7.14 1.35
CA ILE A 84 -2.00 -6.61 2.06
C ILE A 84 -1.87 -7.04 3.51
N LEU A 85 -1.67 -6.06 4.38
CA LEU A 85 -1.50 -6.31 5.80
C LEU A 85 -2.77 -5.92 6.51
N LYS A 86 -3.37 -6.87 7.21
CA LYS A 86 -4.62 -6.63 7.89
C LYS A 86 -4.40 -6.40 9.36
N SER A 87 -5.03 -5.34 9.84
CA SER A 87 -5.07 -5.10 11.27
C SER A 87 -6.32 -5.78 11.77
N SER A 88 -6.17 -6.91 12.37
CA SER A 88 -7.34 -7.67 12.83
C SER A 88 -7.81 -7.24 14.19
N ASP A 89 -7.06 -6.38 14.86
CA ASP A 89 -7.33 -6.14 16.25
C ASP A 89 -7.08 -4.68 16.61
N CYS A 90 -8.05 -4.08 17.23
CA CYS A 90 -7.98 -2.70 17.69
C CYS A 90 -7.92 -2.65 19.19
N THR A 91 -7.10 -3.47 19.75
CA THR A 91 -7.07 -3.57 21.21
C THR A 91 -6.40 -2.36 21.81
N SER A 92 -6.54 -2.23 23.13
CA SER A 92 -5.96 -1.12 23.83
C SER A 92 -4.44 -1.16 23.82
N GLU A 93 -3.85 -2.30 23.56
CA GLU A 93 -2.41 -2.37 23.49
C GLU A 93 -1.85 -1.48 22.42
N ASP A 94 -2.58 -1.29 21.35
CA ASP A 94 -2.14 -0.43 20.29
C ASP A 94 -1.91 0.99 20.77
N LYS A 95 -2.62 1.39 21.79
CA LYS A 95 -2.49 2.74 22.33
C LYS A 95 -1.15 2.96 23.00
N TYR A 96 -0.60 1.91 23.57
CA TYR A 96 0.59 2.03 24.36
C TYR A 96 1.86 1.83 23.59
N ALA A 97 1.74 1.38 22.37
CA ALA A 97 2.91 1.15 21.55
C ALA A 97 2.68 1.72 20.16
N PRO A 98 2.53 3.03 20.08
CA PRO A 98 2.15 3.63 18.80
C PRO A 98 3.18 3.41 17.71
N GLY A 99 4.42 3.18 18.07
CA GLY A 99 5.42 2.90 17.06
C GLY A 99 5.55 1.45 16.71
N LEU A 100 4.81 0.59 17.41
CA LEU A 100 4.88 -0.83 17.18
C LEU A 100 3.66 -1.31 16.44
N VAL A 101 3.81 -1.54 15.19
CA VAL A 101 2.73 -2.14 14.43
C VAL A 101 3.02 -3.60 14.21
N SER A 102 3.82 -4.15 15.09
CA SER A 102 4.31 -5.50 14.93
C SER A 102 3.22 -6.55 15.07
N GLY A 103 2.08 -6.19 15.60
CA GLY A 103 1.00 -7.15 15.71
C GLY A 103 0.40 -7.50 14.36
N PHE A 104 0.64 -6.70 13.34
CA PHE A 104 -0.01 -6.88 12.05
C PHE A 104 0.85 -7.61 11.06
N PHE A 105 2.15 -7.43 11.14
CA PHE A 105 3.03 -7.93 10.11
C PHE A 105 4.45 -8.02 10.65
N THR A 106 5.30 -8.70 9.89
CA THR A 106 6.69 -8.85 10.29
C THR A 106 7.56 -8.12 9.29
N ASN A 107 8.74 -7.74 9.75
CA ASN A 107 9.72 -7.14 8.85
C ASN A 107 10.06 -8.09 7.72
N GLU A 108 9.99 -9.38 7.97
CA GLU A 108 10.31 -10.38 6.96
C GLU A 108 9.37 -10.30 5.77
N GLN A 109 8.11 -10.05 6.03
CA GLN A 109 7.15 -9.92 4.93
C GLN A 109 7.48 -8.72 4.05
N ILE A 110 7.83 -7.62 4.66
CA ILE A 110 8.18 -6.42 3.93
C ILE A 110 9.48 -6.60 3.16
N ILE A 111 10.46 -7.20 3.80
CA ILE A 111 11.74 -7.45 3.14
C ILE A 111 11.54 -8.36 1.93
N SER A 112 10.71 -9.38 2.08
CA SER A 112 10.43 -10.29 0.97
C SER A 112 9.75 -9.56 -0.19
N LEU A 113 8.83 -8.67 0.12
CA LEU A 113 8.15 -7.88 -0.92
C LEU A 113 9.17 -7.04 -1.68
N LEU A 114 10.05 -6.36 -0.97
CA LEU A 114 11.05 -5.50 -1.59
C LEU A 114 12.03 -6.31 -2.42
N ALA A 115 12.45 -7.46 -1.91
CA ALA A 115 13.37 -8.31 -2.63
C ALA A 115 12.75 -8.81 -3.93
N THR A 116 11.50 -9.22 -3.87
CA THR A 116 10.80 -9.67 -5.06
C THR A 116 10.68 -8.56 -6.08
N ALA A 117 10.40 -7.36 -5.61
CA ALA A 117 10.28 -6.22 -6.53
C ALA A 117 11.60 -5.93 -7.22
N LEU A 118 12.70 -5.99 -6.48
CA LEU A 118 14.02 -5.71 -7.06
C LEU A 118 14.39 -6.73 -8.12
N GLU A 119 13.98 -7.96 -7.91
CA GLU A 119 14.28 -9.01 -8.88
C GLU A 119 13.42 -8.93 -10.11
N ASN A 120 12.33 -8.23 -10.04
CA ASN A 120 11.35 -8.17 -11.12
C ASN A 120 10.98 -6.75 -11.47
N PRO A 121 11.90 -6.00 -12.07
CA PRO A 121 11.56 -4.63 -12.47
C PRO A 121 10.41 -4.62 -13.47
N VAL A 122 9.66 -3.57 -13.44
CA VAL A 122 8.56 -3.42 -14.37
C VAL A 122 9.13 -3.24 -15.76
N LYS A 123 8.67 -4.06 -16.66
CA LYS A 123 9.19 -4.02 -18.01
C LYS A 123 8.48 -2.95 -18.80
N GLN A 124 9.28 -2.11 -19.38
CA GLN A 124 8.80 -1.17 -20.30
C GLN A 124 8.63 -1.91 -21.57
N ASN A 125 7.55 -1.91 -22.22
CA ASN A 125 7.66 -2.89 -22.99
C ASN A 125 7.08 -2.87 -24.27
N GLU A 126 7.23 -3.92 -24.81
CA GLU A 126 6.84 -4.17 -26.11
C GLU A 126 5.41 -3.97 -26.29
N GLU A 127 4.67 -4.13 -25.21
CA GLU A 127 3.27 -3.94 -25.28
C GLU A 127 2.90 -2.61 -25.79
N ASN A 128 3.72 -1.63 -25.47
CA ASN A 128 3.41 -0.29 -25.89
C ASN A 128 3.49 -0.14 -27.38
N THR A 129 4.40 -0.84 -27.99
CA THR A 129 4.50 -0.73 -29.41
C THR A 129 3.42 -1.49 -30.09
N GLU A 130 2.96 -2.53 -29.46
CA GLU A 130 1.94 -3.32 -30.10
C GLU A 130 0.61 -2.67 -30.15
N GLN A 131 0.42 -1.67 -29.34
CA GLN A 131 -0.85 -1.02 -29.29
C GLN A 131 -1.05 0.00 -30.39
N LYS A 132 -0.14 0.14 -31.21
CA LYS A 132 -0.28 1.11 -32.27
C LYS A 132 -1.18 0.70 -33.37
#